data_31377c438a598885e8bb87be71333092
#
_entry.id   31377c438a598885e8bb87be71333092
#
_cell.length_a   1.000
_cell.length_b   1.000
_cell.length_c   1.000
_cell.angle_alpha   90.00
_cell.angle_beta   90.00
_cell.angle_gamma   90.00
#
_symmetry.space_group_name_H-M   'P 1'
#
loop_
_entity.id
_entity.type
_entity.pdbx_description
1 polymer ?
#
loop_
_entity_poly.entity_id
_entity_poly.type
_entity_poly.pdbx_seq_one_letter_code
_entity_poly.pdbx_strand_id
1 'polypeptide(L)'
;GTVLLEPVSGTEAYPLKTAQDALDVIAKVRAAGADNIRLLADFYHLSVNGDDVSAVIEKHAADFGHIQIADAPGRNEPGTGELPLQQWIERSRELGYSGYVGLEYKASQQDPFAWTAAWSAARTGA
;
A
#
# COMPACT_ATOMS: atom_id res chain seq x y z
N GLY A 1 -19.20 7.69 4.42
CA GLY A 1 -17.83 7.20 4.59
C GLY A 1 -17.44 6.19 3.54
N THR A 2 -16.17 5.83 3.50
CA THR A 2 -15.62 4.85 2.57
C THR A 2 -15.20 3.59 3.33
N VAL A 3 -15.63 2.44 2.85
CA VAL A 3 -15.16 1.14 3.35
C VAL A 3 -13.87 0.78 2.60
N LEU A 4 -12.85 0.34 3.34
CA LEU A 4 -11.58 -0.08 2.79
C LEU A 4 -11.43 -1.59 2.94
N LEU A 5 -11.06 -2.25 1.86
CA LEU A 5 -10.83 -3.69 1.85
C LEU A 5 -9.34 -3.94 1.64
N GLU A 6 -8.73 -4.69 2.56
CA GLU A 6 -7.29 -4.88 2.62
C GLU A 6 -6.88 -6.34 2.44
N PRO A 7 -6.06 -6.68 1.43
CA PRO A 7 -5.31 -7.93 1.40
C PRO A 7 -4.21 -7.96 2.46
N VAL A 8 -4.06 -9.07 3.17
CA VAL A 8 -3.14 -9.18 4.32
C VAL A 8 -2.28 -10.43 4.20
N SER A 9 -1.00 -10.31 4.56
CA SER A 9 -0.05 -11.42 4.65
C SER A 9 0.08 -11.94 6.07
N GLY A 10 0.68 -13.12 6.22
CA GLY A 10 1.04 -13.67 7.53
C GLY A 10 -0.10 -14.33 8.29
N THR A 11 -1.31 -14.37 7.75
CA THR A 11 -2.47 -15.01 8.35
C THR A 11 -3.07 -15.98 7.34
N GLU A 12 -2.77 -17.26 7.51
CA GLU A 12 -3.14 -18.27 6.51
C GLU A 12 -4.65 -18.35 6.24
N ALA A 13 -5.46 -18.22 7.29
CA ALA A 13 -6.91 -18.31 7.18
C ALA A 13 -7.56 -17.07 6.57
N TYR A 14 -6.86 -15.95 6.46
CA TYR A 14 -7.42 -14.73 5.87
C TYR A 14 -7.49 -14.88 4.34
N PRO A 15 -8.68 -14.72 3.73
CA PRO A 15 -8.90 -15.12 2.34
C PRO A 15 -8.37 -14.16 1.30
N LEU A 16 -8.18 -12.88 1.63
CA LEU A 16 -7.76 -11.87 0.66
C LEU A 16 -6.24 -11.71 0.72
N LYS A 17 -5.55 -12.29 -0.26
CA LYS A 17 -4.08 -12.30 -0.32
C LYS A 17 -3.53 -11.28 -1.30
N THR A 18 -4.17 -11.13 -2.45
CA THR A 18 -3.70 -10.27 -3.55
C THR A 18 -4.65 -9.09 -3.77
N ALA A 19 -4.16 -8.09 -4.50
CA ALA A 19 -5.01 -6.97 -4.92
C ALA A 19 -6.22 -7.49 -5.71
N GLN A 20 -6.04 -8.49 -6.58
CA GLN A 20 -7.13 -9.04 -7.38
C GLN A 20 -8.20 -9.70 -6.52
N ASP A 21 -7.81 -10.40 -5.44
CA ASP A 21 -8.79 -10.99 -4.52
C ASP A 21 -9.72 -9.92 -3.95
N ALA A 22 -9.17 -8.81 -3.49
CA ALA A 22 -9.95 -7.70 -2.95
C ALA A 22 -10.78 -7.00 -4.04
N LEU A 23 -10.18 -6.76 -5.20
CA LEU A 23 -10.88 -6.09 -6.31
C LEU A 23 -12.07 -6.90 -6.84
N ASP A 24 -11.99 -8.23 -6.81
CA ASP A 24 -13.10 -9.09 -7.17
C ASP A 24 -14.29 -8.92 -6.22
N VAL A 25 -14.02 -8.81 -4.91
CA VAL A 25 -15.06 -8.51 -3.91
C VAL A 25 -15.62 -7.12 -4.12
N ILE A 26 -14.75 -6.12 -4.32
CA ILE A 26 -15.16 -4.73 -4.58
C ILE A 26 -16.09 -4.66 -5.79
N ALA A 27 -15.77 -5.36 -6.87
CA ALA A 27 -16.60 -5.40 -8.07
C ALA A 27 -17.99 -5.97 -7.78
N LYS A 28 -18.08 -7.02 -6.99
CA LYS A 28 -19.37 -7.63 -6.60
C LYS A 28 -20.18 -6.68 -5.73
N VAL A 29 -19.55 -5.99 -4.79
CA VAL A 29 -20.23 -5.02 -3.92
C VAL A 29 -20.77 -3.85 -4.74
N ARG A 30 -19.98 -3.34 -5.69
CA ARG A 30 -20.41 -2.24 -6.58
C ARG A 30 -21.55 -2.68 -7.48
N ALA A 31 -21.51 -3.90 -8.01
CA ALA A 31 -22.59 -4.45 -8.82
C ALA A 31 -23.89 -4.61 -8.03
N ALA A 32 -23.81 -4.80 -6.71
CA ALA A 32 -24.98 -4.84 -5.82
C ALA A 32 -25.50 -3.46 -5.41
N GLY A 33 -24.87 -2.37 -5.88
CA GLY A 33 -25.37 -1.01 -5.72
C GLY A 33 -24.63 -0.13 -4.71
N ALA A 34 -23.56 -0.62 -4.06
CA ALA A 34 -22.77 0.16 -3.12
C ALA A 34 -21.44 0.58 -3.77
N ASP A 35 -21.20 1.86 -3.91
CA ASP A 35 -20.01 2.41 -4.57
C ASP A 35 -18.97 2.99 -3.61
N ASN A 36 -19.24 3.00 -2.32
CA ASN A 36 -18.37 3.55 -1.28
C ASN A 36 -17.36 2.54 -0.72
N ILE A 37 -16.88 1.64 -1.55
CA ILE A 37 -15.86 0.65 -1.20
C ILE A 37 -14.65 0.79 -2.11
N ARG A 38 -13.45 0.79 -1.52
CA ARG A 38 -12.19 0.95 -2.24
C ARG A 38 -11.13 0.00 -1.69
N LEU A 39 -10.03 -0.13 -2.42
CA LEU A 39 -8.90 -0.94 -2.01
C LEU A 39 -8.04 -0.16 -1.00
N LEU A 40 -7.68 -0.80 0.10
CA LEU A 40 -6.56 -0.40 0.93
C LEU A 40 -5.34 -1.14 0.38
N ALA A 41 -4.44 -0.40 -0.26
CA ALA A 41 -3.23 -0.95 -0.84
C ALA A 41 -2.09 -0.85 0.18
N ASP A 42 -1.88 -1.90 0.95
CA ASP A 42 -0.70 -2.03 1.80
C ASP A 42 0.42 -2.65 0.95
N PHE A 43 1.41 -1.85 0.60
CA PHE A 43 2.47 -2.28 -0.31
C PHE A 43 3.31 -3.41 0.27
N TYR A 44 3.46 -3.47 1.59
CA TYR A 44 4.13 -4.58 2.25
C TYR A 44 3.37 -5.89 2.06
N HIS A 45 2.08 -5.91 2.40
CA HIS A 45 1.27 -7.13 2.30
C HIS A 45 1.16 -7.63 0.86
N LEU A 46 0.93 -6.74 -0.09
CA LEU A 46 0.84 -7.11 -1.50
C LEU A 46 2.16 -7.72 -1.99
N SER A 47 3.29 -7.10 -1.64
CA SER A 47 4.60 -7.58 -2.04
C SER A 47 4.94 -8.94 -1.44
N VAL A 48 4.70 -9.12 -0.13
CA VAL A 48 4.97 -10.38 0.57
C VAL A 48 4.11 -11.52 0.03
N ASN A 49 2.88 -11.23 -0.37
CA ASN A 49 1.97 -12.21 -0.95
C ASN A 49 2.23 -12.49 -2.45
N GLY A 50 3.26 -11.88 -3.03
CA GLY A 50 3.71 -12.17 -4.38
C GLY A 50 3.14 -11.29 -5.48
N ASP A 51 2.40 -10.23 -5.15
CA ASP A 51 1.94 -9.27 -6.16
C ASP A 51 3.12 -8.49 -6.77
N ASP A 52 3.02 -8.21 -8.05
CA ASP A 52 3.80 -7.17 -8.70
C ASP A 52 3.14 -5.82 -8.38
N VAL A 53 3.64 -5.15 -7.34
CA VAL A 53 3.02 -3.90 -6.84
C VAL A 53 3.07 -2.80 -7.90
N SER A 54 4.12 -2.73 -8.70
CA SER A 54 4.18 -1.78 -9.81
C SER A 54 3.04 -1.98 -10.80
N ALA A 55 2.75 -3.22 -11.15
CA ALA A 55 1.62 -3.55 -12.04
C ALA A 55 0.27 -3.24 -11.39
N VAL A 56 0.13 -3.50 -10.09
CA VAL A 56 -1.09 -3.15 -9.34
C VAL A 56 -1.33 -1.65 -9.39
N ILE A 57 -0.30 -0.84 -9.16
CA ILE A 57 -0.40 0.62 -9.22
C ILE A 57 -0.83 1.07 -10.60
N GLU A 58 -0.16 0.59 -11.66
CA GLU A 58 -0.49 0.99 -13.03
C GLU A 58 -1.94 0.69 -13.42
N LYS A 59 -2.46 -0.45 -12.97
CA LYS A 59 -3.81 -0.91 -13.34
C LYS A 59 -4.90 -0.38 -12.42
N HIS A 60 -4.60 -0.16 -11.12
CA HIS A 60 -5.64 -0.04 -10.10
C HIS A 60 -5.49 1.15 -9.16
N ALA A 61 -4.56 2.08 -9.40
CA ALA A 61 -4.40 3.26 -8.53
C ALA A 61 -5.70 4.05 -8.36
N ALA A 62 -6.55 4.07 -9.38
CA ALA A 62 -7.86 4.73 -9.32
C ALA A 62 -8.82 4.09 -8.32
N ASP A 63 -8.59 2.84 -7.94
CA ASP A 63 -9.39 2.12 -6.94
C ASP A 63 -8.83 2.24 -5.52
N PHE A 64 -7.66 2.84 -5.35
CA PHE A 64 -7.05 3.01 -4.03
C PHE A 64 -7.85 4.02 -3.20
N GLY A 65 -8.25 3.61 -2.00
CA GLY A 65 -8.83 4.51 -1.01
C GLY A 65 -7.83 4.88 0.08
N HIS A 66 -6.80 4.07 0.26
CA HIS A 66 -5.72 4.30 1.23
C HIS A 66 -4.49 3.51 0.83
N ILE A 67 -3.32 4.05 1.14
CA ILE A 67 -2.03 3.36 0.98
C ILE A 67 -1.42 3.19 2.36
N GLN A 68 -0.88 2.00 2.64
CA GLN A 68 -0.03 1.75 3.80
C GLN A 68 1.32 1.23 3.35
N ILE A 69 2.37 1.53 4.14
CA ILE A 69 3.73 1.13 3.83
C ILE A 69 4.46 0.53 5.02
N ALA A 70 5.27 -0.47 4.72
CA ALA A 70 6.36 -1.00 5.51
C ALA A 70 7.37 -1.60 4.54
N ASP A 71 8.62 -1.71 4.93
CA ASP A 71 9.64 -2.30 4.08
C ASP A 71 9.69 -3.83 4.24
N ALA A 72 10.19 -4.50 3.25
CA ALA A 72 10.39 -5.94 3.27
C ALA A 72 11.80 -6.29 2.77
N PRO A 73 12.43 -7.31 3.34
CA PRO A 73 11.93 -8.16 4.42
C PRO A 73 11.90 -7.46 5.79
N GLY A 74 11.11 -7.99 6.72
CA GLY A 74 11.11 -7.60 8.14
C GLY A 74 9.92 -6.76 8.58
N ARG A 75 9.21 -6.13 7.67
CA ARG A 75 8.11 -5.20 7.99
C ARG A 75 8.58 -4.03 8.84
N ASN A 76 9.77 -3.52 8.56
CA ASN A 76 10.41 -2.45 9.32
C ASN A 76 10.30 -1.10 8.59
N GLU A 77 11.04 -0.11 9.09
CA GLU A 77 11.00 1.25 8.54
C GLU A 77 11.35 1.29 7.06
N PRO A 78 10.74 2.19 6.29
CA PRO A 78 11.15 2.43 4.90
C PRO A 78 12.65 2.67 4.77
N GLY A 79 13.28 1.99 3.82
CA GLY A 79 14.72 2.06 3.60
C GLY A 79 15.53 0.96 4.28
N THR A 80 14.92 0.17 5.17
CA THR A 80 15.59 -0.96 5.83
C THR A 80 15.58 -2.24 5.00
N GLY A 81 14.73 -2.31 3.98
CA GLY A 81 14.58 -3.47 3.11
C GLY A 81 14.81 -3.14 1.65
N GLU A 82 14.07 -3.79 0.77
CA GLU A 82 14.30 -3.78 -0.67
C GLU A 82 13.15 -3.17 -1.49
N LEU A 83 12.04 -2.77 -0.86
CA LEU A 83 10.88 -2.27 -1.60
C LEU A 83 11.11 -0.82 -2.05
N PRO A 84 10.82 -0.49 -3.33
CA PRO A 84 10.96 0.88 -3.82
C PRO A 84 9.74 1.74 -3.44
N LEU A 85 9.51 1.89 -2.12
CA LEU A 85 8.28 2.48 -1.57
C LEU A 85 8.05 3.91 -2.05
N GLN A 86 9.10 4.73 -2.08
CA GLN A 86 8.98 6.12 -2.50
C GLN A 86 8.55 6.22 -3.96
N GLN A 87 9.13 5.40 -4.84
CA GLN A 87 8.76 5.35 -6.26
C GLN A 87 7.30 4.92 -6.44
N TRP A 88 6.87 3.93 -5.67
CA TRP A 88 5.48 3.45 -5.74
C TRP A 88 4.49 4.52 -5.28
N ILE A 89 4.81 5.26 -4.23
CA ILE A 89 3.97 6.38 -3.76
C ILE A 89 3.90 7.47 -4.82
N GLU A 90 5.05 7.87 -5.36
CA GLU A 90 5.11 8.91 -6.40
C GLU A 90 4.30 8.51 -7.63
N ARG A 91 4.46 7.26 -8.09
CA ARG A 91 3.70 6.78 -9.23
C ARG A 91 2.19 6.74 -8.97
N SER A 92 1.80 6.32 -7.79
CA SER A 92 0.38 6.34 -7.38
C SER A 92 -0.19 7.75 -7.46
N ARG A 93 0.57 8.74 -7.00
CA ARG A 93 0.15 10.16 -7.07
C ARG A 93 0.07 10.68 -8.50
N GLU A 94 1.02 10.32 -9.36
CA GLU A 94 0.99 10.67 -10.79
C GLU A 94 -0.28 10.12 -11.47
N LEU A 95 -0.75 8.96 -11.03
CA LEU A 95 -1.95 8.32 -11.55
C LEU A 95 -3.24 8.80 -10.88
N GLY A 96 -3.15 9.81 -10.01
CA GLY A 96 -4.31 10.48 -9.44
C GLY A 96 -4.63 10.18 -7.98
N TYR A 97 -3.82 9.36 -7.30
CA TYR A 97 -4.05 9.11 -5.88
C TYR A 97 -3.76 10.38 -5.06
N SER A 98 -4.75 10.85 -4.32
CA SER A 98 -4.65 12.08 -3.50
C SER A 98 -4.82 11.83 -2.00
N GLY A 99 -4.96 10.57 -1.59
CA GLY A 99 -5.17 10.22 -0.19
C GLY A 99 -3.89 10.21 0.63
N TYR A 100 -4.02 9.72 1.86
CA TYR A 100 -2.90 9.60 2.78
C TYR A 100 -2.07 8.35 2.52
N VAL A 101 -0.84 8.37 3.01
CA VAL A 101 0.03 7.20 3.09
C VAL A 101 0.26 6.91 4.57
N GLY A 102 -0.35 5.84 5.04
CA GLY A 102 -0.25 5.38 6.43
C GLY A 102 1.04 4.61 6.67
N LEU A 103 1.61 4.81 7.84
CA LEU A 103 2.81 4.09 8.28
C LEU A 103 2.37 2.90 9.14
N GLU A 104 2.69 1.69 8.69
CA GLU A 104 2.30 0.47 9.42
C GLU A 104 3.45 -0.52 9.49
N TYR A 105 4.60 -0.03 9.92
CA TYR A 105 5.79 -0.86 10.11
C TYR A 105 6.05 -1.15 11.59
N LYS A 106 6.85 -2.19 11.83
CA LYS A 106 7.37 -2.52 13.14
C LYS A 106 8.69 -1.79 13.32
N ALA A 107 8.74 -0.86 14.27
CA ALA A 107 9.95 -0.08 14.51
C ALA A 107 11.11 -0.99 14.94
N SER A 108 12.24 -0.87 14.26
CA SER A 108 13.47 -1.58 14.55
C SER A 108 14.59 -0.66 15.01
N GLN A 109 14.41 0.66 14.82
CA GLN A 109 15.38 1.67 15.18
C GLN A 109 14.98 2.39 16.48
N GLN A 110 15.94 2.97 17.18
CA GLN A 110 15.67 3.75 18.40
C GLN A 110 14.77 4.94 18.09
N ASP A 111 15.03 5.65 17.00
CA ASP A 111 14.12 6.67 16.45
C ASP A 111 13.34 6.06 15.29
N PRO A 112 12.05 5.75 15.47
CA PRO A 112 11.25 5.12 14.43
C PRO A 112 10.94 6.03 13.24
N PHE A 113 11.27 7.31 13.32
CA PHE A 113 10.99 8.29 12.27
C PHE A 113 12.26 8.87 11.62
N ALA A 114 13.45 8.36 11.97
CA ALA A 114 14.71 8.90 11.44
C ALA A 114 14.78 8.84 9.90
N TRP A 115 14.18 7.83 9.28
CA TRP A 115 14.14 7.66 7.82
C TRP A 115 13.42 8.81 7.09
N THR A 116 12.54 9.53 7.76
CA THR A 116 11.77 10.62 7.13
C THR A 116 12.65 11.78 6.66
N ALA A 117 13.79 11.99 7.31
CA ALA A 117 14.74 13.03 6.92
C ALA A 117 15.28 12.82 5.52
N ALA A 118 15.61 11.58 5.15
CA ALA A 118 16.07 11.25 3.80
C ALA A 118 15.00 11.50 2.74
N TRP A 119 13.76 11.19 3.04
CA TRP A 119 12.65 11.43 2.11
C TRP A 119 12.36 12.93 1.94
N SER A 120 12.41 13.70 3.03
CA SER A 120 12.25 15.14 2.97
C SER A 120 13.37 15.79 2.16
N ALA A 121 14.63 15.36 2.36
CA ALA A 121 15.78 15.87 1.62
C ALA A 121 15.66 15.55 0.12
N ALA A 122 15.20 14.34 -0.24
CA ALA A 122 14.99 13.96 -1.63
C ALA A 122 13.92 14.83 -2.32
N ARG A 123 12.88 15.23 -1.59
CA ARG A 123 11.81 16.09 -2.11
C ARG A 123 12.24 17.55 -2.31
N THR A 124 13.12 18.05 -1.44
CA THR A 124 13.53 19.45 -1.44
C THR A 124 14.84 19.68 -2.18
N GLY A 125 15.69 18.66 -2.28
CA GLY A 125 17.00 18.72 -2.95
C GLY A 125 16.96 18.33 -4.42
N ALA A 126 15.79 18.08 -4.95
CA ALA A 126 15.62 17.65 -6.33
C ALA A 126 16.05 18.72 -7.36
#